data_bdd171f42c8d92c3be03699b5248d68e
#
_entry.id   bdd171f42c8d92c3be03699b5248d68e
#
_cell.length_a   1.000
_cell.length_b   1.000
_cell.length_c   1.000
_cell.angle_alpha   90.00
_cell.angle_beta   90.00
_cell.angle_gamma   90.00
#
_symmetry.space_group_name_H-M   'P 1'
#
loop_
_entity.id
_entity.type
_entity.pdbx_description
1 polymer ?
#
loop_
_entity_poly.entity_id
_entity_poly.type
_entity_poly.pdbx_seq_one_letter_code
_entity_poly.pdbx_strand_id
1 'polypeptide(L)'
;MSNEELKNKILAICKDAVCTDGPQYLNVLVPREQLHEVCLKLKGSEELAFDYLVCLTGADFPEYMTVIYHLESTSHQHMIVLRVNTADRETPEVDSVDDIWPTAGFHEREVYDLLGVRFKNHPDLRRLLLWEGWGYPLRKDYVDEVRIVDR
;
A
#
# COMPACT_ATOMS: atom_id res chain seq x y z
N MET A 1 4.73 -12.49 19.25
CA MET A 1 6.04 -12.08 18.69
C MET A 1 6.27 -10.60 18.99
N SER A 2 7.44 -10.26 19.48
CA SER A 2 7.77 -8.86 19.76
C SER A 2 8.08 -8.09 18.48
N ASN A 3 8.02 -6.75 18.54
CA ASN A 3 8.38 -5.91 17.38
C ASN A 3 9.83 -6.13 16.95
N GLU A 4 10.73 -6.38 17.88
CA GLU A 4 12.14 -6.66 17.59
C GLU A 4 12.32 -7.97 16.83
N GLU A 5 11.60 -9.01 17.22
CA GLU A 5 11.60 -10.29 16.50
C GLU A 5 11.00 -10.17 15.10
N LEU A 6 9.87 -9.47 14.99
CA LEU A 6 9.25 -9.16 13.69
C LEU A 6 10.21 -8.39 12.77
N LYS A 7 10.85 -7.36 13.31
CA LYS A 7 11.83 -6.55 12.58
C LYS A 7 12.98 -7.40 12.05
N ASN A 8 13.57 -8.23 12.88
CA ASN A 8 14.68 -9.10 12.49
C ASN A 8 14.29 -10.06 11.37
N LYS A 9 13.11 -10.67 11.46
CA LYS A 9 12.59 -11.59 10.44
C LYS A 9 12.27 -10.88 9.13
N ILE A 10 11.70 -9.68 9.20
CA ILE A 10 11.40 -8.88 8.00
C ILE A 10 12.69 -8.42 7.33
N LEU A 11 13.69 -7.99 8.08
CA LEU A 11 14.99 -7.60 7.53
C LEU A 11 15.76 -8.78 6.92
N ALA A 12 15.51 -9.99 7.39
CA ALA A 12 16.06 -11.20 6.76
C ALA A 12 15.44 -11.45 5.37
N ILE A 13 14.18 -11.04 5.17
CA ILE A 13 13.49 -11.12 3.88
C ILE A 13 13.90 -9.98 2.94
N CYS A 14 13.94 -8.76 3.47
CA CYS A 14 14.26 -7.56 2.72
C CYS A 14 15.26 -6.70 3.49
N LYS A 15 16.52 -6.77 3.10
CA LYS A 15 17.59 -6.01 3.77
C LYS A 15 17.46 -4.49 3.62
N ASP A 16 16.83 -4.07 2.54
CA ASP A 16 16.64 -2.65 2.21
C ASP A 16 15.39 -2.04 2.87
N ALA A 17 14.63 -2.83 3.60
CA ALA A 17 13.47 -2.34 4.33
C ALA A 17 13.89 -1.46 5.50
N VAL A 18 13.12 -0.40 5.72
CA VAL A 18 13.30 0.48 6.89
C VAL A 18 12.17 0.20 7.87
N CYS A 19 12.51 -0.36 9.01
CA CYS A 19 11.56 -0.69 10.07
C CYS A 19 11.62 0.36 11.18
N THR A 20 10.46 0.93 11.50
CA THR A 20 10.33 1.92 12.59
C THR A 20 9.16 1.52 13.49
N ASP A 21 9.32 1.73 14.79
CA ASP A 21 8.22 1.50 15.73
C ASP A 21 7.16 2.59 15.54
N GLY A 22 5.95 2.16 15.28
CA GLY A 22 4.79 3.04 15.22
C GLY A 22 4.03 3.06 16.54
N PRO A 23 3.03 3.94 16.66
CA PRO A 23 2.25 4.06 17.90
C PRO A 23 1.46 2.79 18.25
N GLN A 24 1.17 1.96 17.27
CA GLN A 24 0.36 0.75 17.43
C GLN A 24 1.04 -0.48 16.82
N TYR A 25 1.60 -0.34 15.64
CA TYR A 25 2.21 -1.45 14.90
C TYR A 25 3.58 -1.07 14.35
N LEU A 26 4.40 -2.08 14.08
CA LEU A 26 5.67 -1.89 13.37
C LEU A 26 5.40 -1.36 11.95
N ASN A 27 6.06 -0.26 11.59
CA ASN A 27 6.03 0.30 10.25
C ASN A 27 7.21 -0.22 9.44
N VAL A 28 6.95 -0.69 8.23
CA VAL A 28 7.95 -1.26 7.33
C VAL A 28 7.88 -0.54 5.99
N LEU A 29 8.89 0.26 5.67
CA LEU A 29 9.02 0.89 4.37
C LEU A 29 9.87 0.00 3.47
N VAL A 30 9.33 -0.43 2.33
CA VAL A 30 10.04 -1.28 1.36
C VAL A 30 10.27 -0.53 0.06
N PRO A 31 11.39 -0.81 -0.66
CA PRO A 31 11.60 -0.29 -2.00
C PRO A 31 10.51 -0.76 -2.95
N ARG A 32 10.01 0.12 -3.83
CA ARG A 32 8.95 -0.23 -4.78
C ARG A 32 9.32 -1.36 -5.73
N GLU A 33 10.60 -1.47 -6.07
CA GLU A 33 11.10 -2.53 -6.96
C GLU A 33 11.03 -3.93 -6.33
N GLN A 34 10.99 -4.00 -5.00
CA GLN A 34 10.97 -5.25 -4.24
C GLN A 34 9.60 -5.56 -3.63
N LEU A 35 8.61 -4.70 -3.84
CA LEU A 35 7.30 -4.81 -3.18
C LEU A 35 6.64 -6.17 -3.38
N HIS A 36 6.48 -6.61 -4.61
CA HIS A 36 5.78 -7.86 -4.94
C HIS A 36 6.50 -9.07 -4.34
N GLU A 37 7.82 -9.14 -4.50
CA GLU A 37 8.64 -10.23 -3.96
C GLU A 37 8.57 -10.28 -2.42
N VAL A 38 8.69 -9.13 -1.77
CA VAL A 38 8.59 -9.02 -0.31
C VAL A 38 7.22 -9.49 0.17
N CYS A 39 6.16 -9.05 -0.47
CA CYS A 39 4.79 -9.44 -0.12
C CYS A 39 4.58 -10.95 -0.28
N LEU A 40 5.09 -11.56 -1.34
CA LEU A 40 5.04 -13.01 -1.53
C LEU A 40 5.74 -13.75 -0.38
N LYS A 41 6.92 -13.29 0.01
CA LYS A 41 7.70 -13.89 1.10
C LYS A 41 7.03 -13.69 2.45
N LEU A 42 6.43 -12.52 2.71
CA LEU A 42 5.71 -12.26 3.95
C LEU A 42 4.51 -13.18 4.11
N LYS A 43 3.76 -13.43 3.04
CA LYS A 43 2.63 -14.36 3.07
C LYS A 43 3.09 -15.82 3.16
N GLY A 44 4.12 -16.18 2.42
CA GLY A 44 4.61 -17.57 2.32
C GLY A 44 5.45 -18.04 3.50
N SER A 45 5.94 -17.15 4.33
CA SER A 45 6.74 -17.51 5.52
C SER A 45 5.87 -18.19 6.57
N GLU A 46 6.25 -19.39 7.01
CA GLU A 46 5.54 -20.08 8.08
C GLU A 46 5.59 -19.33 9.41
N GLU A 47 6.68 -18.64 9.66
CA GLU A 47 6.88 -17.87 10.91
C GLU A 47 6.16 -16.54 10.93
N LEU A 48 5.98 -15.91 9.77
CA LEU A 48 5.30 -14.62 9.64
C LEU A 48 3.84 -14.77 9.20
N ALA A 49 3.60 -15.57 8.18
CA ALA A 49 2.28 -15.97 7.67
C ALA A 49 1.28 -14.82 7.58
N PHE A 50 1.66 -13.72 6.90
CA PHE A 50 0.76 -12.58 6.68
C PHE A 50 -0.28 -12.94 5.62
N ASP A 51 -1.29 -13.67 6.05
CA ASP A 51 -2.34 -14.24 5.22
C ASP A 51 -3.51 -13.30 4.94
N TYR A 52 -3.62 -12.20 5.68
CA TYR A 52 -4.76 -11.30 5.59
C TYR A 52 -4.34 -9.84 5.34
N LEU A 53 -4.85 -9.28 4.24
CA LEU A 53 -4.75 -7.86 3.95
C LEU A 53 -5.97 -7.16 4.55
N VAL A 54 -5.78 -6.47 5.65
CA VAL A 54 -6.86 -5.78 6.38
C VAL A 54 -7.31 -4.54 5.62
N CYS A 55 -6.34 -3.76 5.12
CA CYS A 55 -6.61 -2.49 4.46
C CYS A 55 -5.45 -2.15 3.51
N LEU A 56 -5.79 -1.55 2.39
CA LEU A 56 -4.83 -0.95 1.47
C LEU A 56 -5.34 0.45 1.15
N THR A 57 -4.52 1.47 1.36
CA THR A 57 -4.88 2.86 1.11
C THR A 57 -3.69 3.64 0.55
N GLY A 58 -3.90 4.90 0.25
CA GLY A 58 -2.86 5.78 -0.27
C GLY A 58 -2.79 7.09 0.49
N ALA A 59 -1.65 7.74 0.41
CA ALA A 59 -1.40 9.06 0.96
C ALA A 59 -0.63 9.92 -0.04
N ASP A 60 -1.00 11.20 -0.10
CA ASP A 60 -0.37 12.18 -0.98
C ASP A 60 0.70 12.97 -0.21
N PHE A 61 1.93 12.92 -0.71
CA PHE A 61 3.06 13.71 -0.20
C PHE A 61 3.59 14.64 -1.30
N PRO A 62 4.36 15.69 -0.95
CA PRO A 62 4.82 16.69 -1.92
C PRO A 62 5.61 16.14 -3.11
N GLU A 63 6.39 15.09 -2.93
CA GLU A 63 7.30 14.57 -3.94
C GLU A 63 6.89 13.20 -4.50
N TYR A 64 6.05 12.46 -3.77
CA TYR A 64 5.62 11.10 -4.12
C TYR A 64 4.28 10.78 -3.50
N MET A 65 3.71 9.65 -3.90
CA MET A 65 2.58 9.05 -3.20
C MET A 65 3.04 7.82 -2.44
N THR A 66 2.38 7.52 -1.33
CA THR A 66 2.67 6.31 -0.54
C THR A 66 1.45 5.41 -0.56
N VAL A 67 1.67 4.13 -0.84
CA VAL A 67 0.64 3.10 -0.67
C VAL A 67 0.90 2.38 0.66
N ILE A 68 -0.14 2.23 1.46
CA ILE A 68 -0.07 1.73 2.83
C ILE A 68 -0.90 0.46 2.93
N TYR A 69 -0.27 -0.60 3.42
CA TYR A 69 -0.87 -1.93 3.57
C TYR A 69 -0.90 -2.30 5.05
N HIS A 70 -2.07 -2.62 5.57
CA HIS A 70 -2.22 -3.21 6.89
C HIS A 70 -2.31 -4.72 6.74
N LEU A 71 -1.29 -5.43 7.17
CA LEU A 71 -1.17 -6.88 7.03
C LEU A 71 -1.29 -7.54 8.39
N GLU A 72 -2.05 -8.62 8.44
CA GLU A 72 -2.26 -9.41 9.65
C GLU A 72 -1.93 -10.88 9.39
N SER A 73 -1.32 -11.49 10.39
CA SER A 73 -1.22 -12.94 10.49
C SER A 73 -2.32 -13.44 11.41
N THR A 74 -3.31 -14.12 10.86
CA THR A 74 -4.43 -14.65 11.65
C THR A 74 -3.99 -15.79 12.56
N SER A 75 -2.99 -16.57 12.15
CA SER A 75 -2.46 -17.69 12.94
C SER A 75 -1.55 -17.25 14.08
N HIS A 76 -0.73 -16.22 13.87
CA HIS A 76 0.24 -15.72 14.86
C HIS A 76 -0.25 -14.47 15.60
N GLN A 77 -1.38 -13.91 15.20
CA GLN A 77 -2.00 -12.74 15.83
C GLN A 77 -1.08 -11.52 15.95
N HIS A 78 -0.35 -11.22 14.88
CA HIS A 78 0.44 -10.00 14.79
C HIS A 78 0.12 -9.20 13.52
N MET A 79 0.37 -7.90 13.57
CA MET A 79 0.12 -6.97 12.47
C MET A 79 1.33 -6.11 12.19
N ILE A 80 1.48 -5.71 10.92
CA ILE A 80 2.43 -4.69 10.49
C ILE A 80 1.75 -3.69 9.57
N VAL A 81 2.35 -2.51 9.46
CA VAL A 81 2.00 -1.51 8.45
C VAL A 81 3.12 -1.47 7.43
N LEU A 82 2.86 -2.01 6.26
CA LEU A 82 3.80 -1.99 5.14
C LEU A 82 3.56 -0.73 4.32
N ARG A 83 4.63 -0.04 3.93
CA ARG A 83 4.56 1.18 3.12
C ARG A 83 5.47 1.06 1.90
N VAL A 84 5.03 1.63 0.80
CA VAL A 84 5.82 1.78 -0.41
C VAL A 84 5.61 3.17 -1.00
N ASN A 85 6.69 3.83 -1.38
CA ASN A 85 6.64 5.14 -2.02
C ASN A 85 6.76 4.98 -3.53
N THR A 86 5.97 5.76 -4.28
CA THR A 86 6.11 5.86 -5.74
C THR A 86 7.35 6.67 -6.09
N ALA A 87 7.80 6.59 -7.35
CA ALA A 87 8.95 7.36 -7.83
C ALA A 87 8.64 8.87 -7.86
N ASP A 88 7.41 9.23 -8.22
CA ASP A 88 6.96 10.62 -8.36
C ASP A 88 5.43 10.72 -8.12
N ARG A 89 4.89 11.93 -8.20
CA ARG A 89 3.46 12.22 -8.09
C ARG A 89 2.75 12.32 -9.44
N GLU A 90 3.48 12.54 -10.51
CA GLU A 90 2.89 12.78 -11.84
C GLU A 90 2.38 11.47 -12.45
N THR A 91 3.20 10.44 -12.40
CA THR A 91 2.88 9.11 -12.91
C THR A 91 3.16 8.04 -11.84
N PRO A 92 2.48 8.13 -10.68
CA PRO A 92 2.76 7.23 -9.57
C PRO A 92 2.33 5.80 -9.92
N GLU A 93 3.26 4.86 -9.74
CA GLU A 93 3.03 3.44 -10.02
C GLU A 93 3.74 2.55 -9.01
N VAL A 94 3.06 1.48 -8.61
CA VAL A 94 3.62 0.38 -7.81
C VAL A 94 3.08 -0.95 -8.35
N ASP A 95 3.72 -2.05 -8.00
CA ASP A 95 3.22 -3.37 -8.39
C ASP A 95 1.90 -3.71 -7.70
N SER A 96 1.00 -4.35 -8.44
CA SER A 96 -0.21 -4.93 -7.86
C SER A 96 0.13 -6.14 -6.98
N VAL A 97 -0.61 -6.30 -5.90
CA VAL A 97 -0.56 -7.48 -5.02
C VAL A 97 -1.87 -8.27 -5.03
N ASP A 98 -2.68 -8.08 -6.05
CA ASP A 98 -3.96 -8.78 -6.24
C ASP A 98 -3.79 -10.29 -6.33
N ASP A 99 -2.71 -10.77 -6.94
CA ASP A 99 -2.37 -12.18 -7.03
C ASP A 99 -1.94 -12.80 -5.69
N ILE A 100 -1.58 -11.98 -4.72
CA ILE A 100 -1.16 -12.40 -3.38
C ILE A 100 -2.36 -12.40 -2.42
N TRP A 101 -3.08 -11.28 -2.38
CA TRP A 101 -4.29 -11.10 -1.57
C TRP A 101 -5.44 -10.67 -2.47
N PRO A 102 -6.42 -11.53 -2.74
CA PRO A 102 -7.52 -11.20 -3.67
C PRO A 102 -8.29 -9.92 -3.33
N THR A 103 -8.41 -9.59 -2.04
CA THR A 103 -9.06 -8.35 -1.60
C THR A 103 -8.33 -7.08 -2.05
N ALA A 104 -7.04 -7.17 -2.37
CA ALA A 104 -6.26 -6.04 -2.87
C ALA A 104 -6.85 -5.44 -4.15
N GLY A 105 -7.44 -6.25 -5.02
CA GLY A 105 -7.96 -5.80 -6.30
C GLY A 105 -8.88 -4.59 -6.20
N PHE A 106 -9.86 -4.63 -5.31
CA PHE A 106 -10.78 -3.52 -5.10
C PHE A 106 -10.13 -2.32 -4.39
N HIS A 107 -9.31 -2.58 -3.40
CA HIS A 107 -8.58 -1.52 -2.69
C HIS A 107 -7.62 -0.77 -3.62
N GLU A 108 -6.94 -1.48 -4.50
CA GLU A 108 -6.05 -0.88 -5.50
C GLU A 108 -6.82 -0.02 -6.50
N ARG A 109 -7.99 -0.48 -6.93
CA ARG A 109 -8.87 0.31 -7.79
C ARG A 109 -9.34 1.59 -7.10
N GLU A 110 -9.66 1.54 -5.81
CA GLU A 110 -10.03 2.72 -5.02
C GLU A 110 -8.88 3.73 -4.96
N VAL A 111 -7.66 3.30 -4.67
CA VAL A 111 -6.49 4.17 -4.63
C VAL A 111 -6.21 4.78 -6.01
N TYR A 112 -6.32 3.98 -7.06
CA TYR A 112 -6.23 4.48 -8.44
C TYR A 112 -7.30 5.53 -8.74
N ASP A 113 -8.55 5.24 -8.38
CA ASP A 113 -9.70 6.10 -8.65
C ASP A 113 -9.58 7.47 -7.98
N LEU A 114 -9.14 7.49 -6.72
CA LEU A 114 -9.15 8.70 -5.90
C LEU A 114 -7.82 9.47 -5.90
N LEU A 115 -6.70 8.79 -6.09
CA LEU A 115 -5.35 9.38 -6.04
C LEU A 115 -4.56 9.27 -7.35
N GLY A 116 -4.98 8.38 -8.26
CA GLY A 116 -4.32 8.19 -9.53
C GLY A 116 -3.06 7.34 -9.49
N VAL A 117 -2.85 6.56 -8.43
CA VAL A 117 -1.76 5.59 -8.37
C VAL A 117 -2.11 4.40 -9.26
N ARG A 118 -1.23 4.06 -10.20
CA ARG A 118 -1.41 2.89 -11.06
C ARG A 118 -0.77 1.66 -10.42
N PHE A 119 -1.43 0.52 -10.58
CA PHE A 119 -0.97 -0.75 -10.04
C PHE A 119 -0.58 -1.66 -11.21
N LYS A 120 0.73 -1.85 -11.38
CA LYS A 120 1.29 -2.63 -12.47
C LYS A 120 0.89 -4.11 -12.32
N ASN A 121 0.47 -4.72 -13.42
CA ASN A 121 -0.02 -6.11 -13.48
C ASN A 121 -1.35 -6.34 -12.76
N HIS A 122 -2.10 -5.28 -12.47
CA HIS A 122 -3.47 -5.43 -11.99
C HIS A 122 -4.33 -6.03 -13.12
N PRO A 123 -5.16 -7.07 -12.84
CA PRO A 123 -5.93 -7.75 -13.89
C PRO A 123 -7.03 -6.89 -14.51
N ASP A 124 -7.54 -5.89 -13.78
CA ASP A 124 -8.65 -5.05 -14.23
C ASP A 124 -8.61 -3.68 -13.54
N LEU A 125 -7.56 -2.89 -13.87
CA LEU A 125 -7.38 -1.56 -13.29
C LEU A 125 -8.29 -0.54 -13.99
N ARG A 126 -9.41 -0.22 -13.34
CA ARG A 126 -10.39 0.77 -13.78
C ARG A 126 -10.95 1.49 -12.58
N ARG A 127 -11.63 2.60 -12.84
CA ARG A 127 -12.29 3.35 -11.76
C ARG A 127 -13.31 2.49 -11.02
N LEU A 128 -13.46 2.74 -9.74
CA LEU A 128 -14.36 2.00 -8.86
C LEU A 128 -15.63 2.79 -8.53
N LEU A 129 -15.46 4.04 -8.12
CA LEU A 129 -16.54 4.89 -7.60
C LEU A 129 -16.87 6.07 -8.53
N LEU A 130 -15.87 6.62 -9.21
CA LEU A 130 -15.98 7.84 -10.01
C LEU A 130 -16.06 7.55 -11.50
N TRP A 131 -16.55 8.50 -12.27
CA TRP A 131 -16.62 8.43 -13.73
C TRP A 131 -15.30 8.91 -14.33
N GLU A 132 -15.02 8.52 -15.56
CA GLU A 132 -13.91 9.08 -16.31
C GLU A 132 -14.06 10.59 -16.41
N GLY A 133 -12.94 11.31 -16.31
CA GLY A 133 -12.93 12.77 -16.36
C GLY A 133 -13.05 13.48 -15.02
N TRP A 134 -13.30 12.78 -13.91
CA TRP A 134 -13.35 13.37 -12.58
C TRP A 134 -12.01 13.91 -12.06
N GLY A 135 -10.89 13.42 -12.62
CA GLY A 135 -9.59 13.66 -12.02
C GLY A 135 -9.40 12.79 -10.76
N TYR A 136 -8.57 13.24 -9.82
CA TYR A 136 -8.24 12.48 -8.62
C TYR A 136 -8.52 13.31 -7.37
N PRO A 137 -9.75 13.23 -6.82
CA PRO A 137 -10.25 14.20 -5.85
C PRO A 137 -9.60 14.12 -4.45
N LEU A 138 -8.90 13.04 -4.11
CA LEU A 138 -8.20 12.96 -2.83
C LEU A 138 -6.76 13.50 -2.88
N ARG A 139 -6.27 13.89 -4.05
CA ARG A 139 -5.00 14.63 -4.12
C ARG A 139 -5.16 15.99 -3.44
N LYS A 140 -4.14 16.41 -2.69
CA LYS A 140 -4.15 17.67 -1.93
C LYS A 140 -4.26 18.92 -2.81
N ASP A 141 -3.79 18.83 -4.04
CA ASP A 141 -3.83 19.91 -5.03
C ASP A 141 -5.05 19.83 -5.97
N TYR A 142 -5.99 18.93 -5.72
CA TYR A 142 -7.21 18.83 -6.50
C TYR A 142 -8.10 20.06 -6.32
N VAL A 143 -8.57 20.60 -7.43
CA VAL A 143 -9.49 21.74 -7.48
C VAL A 143 -10.75 21.34 -8.23
N ASP A 144 -11.91 21.50 -7.59
CA ASP A 144 -13.21 21.32 -8.22
C ASP A 144 -13.80 22.71 -8.49
N GLU A 145 -13.73 23.17 -9.74
CA GLU A 145 -14.23 24.48 -10.14
C GLU A 145 -15.74 24.64 -10.01
N VAL A 146 -16.48 23.55 -9.97
CA VAL A 146 -17.94 23.55 -9.94
C VAL A 146 -18.51 23.48 -8.52
N ARG A 147 -17.75 22.90 -7.59
CA ARG A 147 -18.22 22.55 -6.24
C ARG A 147 -17.33 23.07 -5.13
N ILE A 148 -16.56 24.12 -5.39
CA ILE A 148 -15.71 24.72 -4.36
C ILE A 148 -16.60 25.28 -3.26
N VAL A 149 -16.46 24.74 -2.08
CA VAL A 149 -17.04 25.29 -0.85
C VAL A 149 -15.87 25.82 -0.01
N ASP A 150 -15.80 27.13 0.13
CA ASP A 150 -14.84 27.75 1.04
C ASP A 150 -15.20 27.37 2.49
N ARG A 151 -14.22 26.80 3.16
CA ARG A 151 -14.36 26.37 4.55
C ARG A 151 -13.55 27.25 5.48
#